data_81bb9e38dcb4ab70d9acf2afb23cab24
#
_entry.id   81bb9e38dcb4ab70d9acf2afb23cab24
#
_cell.length_a   1.000
_cell.length_b   1.000
_cell.length_c   1.000
_cell.angle_alpha   90.00
_cell.angle_beta   90.00
_cell.angle_gamma   90.00
#
_symmetry.space_group_name_H-M   'P 1'
#
loop_
_entity.id
_entity.type
_entity.pdbx_description
1 polymer ?
#
loop_
_entity_poly.entity_id
_entity_poly.type
_entity_poly.pdbx_seq_one_letter_code
_entity_poly.pdbx_strand_id
1 'polypeptide(L)'
;MKLNLKYIIKKYRWLLLIILLLIFAVAGFILLNNNKKENKIEPRVKELPLRIDKIPLTFNIVNNGAEQTLEVNYTNNSKETITRLTLDIQLKDTQETIQLSSNEAIQPGQTSTLYAAKAPASGNVDDIEVLKYKISLLSGVYMEYDTKLKQYNWS
;
A
#
# COMPACT_ATOMS: atom_id res chain seq x y z
N MET A 1 57.25 50.03 -15.42
CA MET A 1 56.02 50.80 -15.55
C MET A 1 55.08 50.43 -14.42
N LYS A 2 55.03 51.22 -13.31
CA LYS A 2 54.10 50.84 -12.18
C LYS A 2 52.72 51.36 -12.56
N LEU A 3 51.79 50.47 -12.87
CA LEU A 3 50.40 50.83 -13.06
C LEU A 3 49.87 51.52 -11.77
N ASN A 4 49.42 52.71 -11.88
CA ASN A 4 48.86 53.41 -10.74
C ASN A 4 47.42 53.05 -10.52
N LEU A 5 47.26 52.00 -9.73
CA LEU A 5 45.96 51.33 -9.44
C LEU A 5 44.87 52.33 -9.00
N LYS A 6 45.28 53.39 -8.23
CA LYS A 6 44.36 54.44 -7.79
C LYS A 6 43.77 55.24 -8.95
N TYR A 7 44.55 55.47 -10.00
CA TYR A 7 44.07 56.20 -11.18
C TYR A 7 43.09 55.39 -12.00
N ILE A 8 43.36 54.11 -12.16
CA ILE A 8 42.49 53.22 -12.88
C ILE A 8 41.15 53.07 -12.14
N ILE A 9 41.15 52.88 -10.80
CA ILE A 9 39.94 52.80 -9.99
C ILE A 9 39.10 54.06 -10.09
N LYS A 10 39.75 55.28 -10.06
CA LYS A 10 39.03 56.54 -10.15
C LYS A 10 38.40 56.74 -11.54
N LYS A 11 39.11 56.36 -12.61
CA LYS A 11 38.65 56.53 -14.01
C LYS A 11 37.50 55.56 -14.36
N TYR A 12 37.55 54.34 -13.85
CA TYR A 12 36.58 53.29 -14.19
C TYR A 12 35.63 52.96 -13.04
N ARG A 13 35.50 53.82 -12.05
CA ARG A 13 34.69 53.62 -10.84
C ARG A 13 33.25 53.18 -11.16
N TRP A 14 32.61 53.81 -12.12
CA TRP A 14 31.24 53.50 -12.54
C TRP A 14 31.16 52.14 -13.24
N LEU A 15 32.13 51.81 -14.05
CA LEU A 15 32.19 50.52 -14.75
C LEU A 15 32.40 49.38 -13.77
N LEU A 16 33.24 49.53 -12.75
CA LEU A 16 33.45 48.56 -11.70
C LEU A 16 32.18 48.34 -10.86
N LEU A 17 31.41 49.40 -10.59
CA LEU A 17 30.12 49.26 -9.89
C LEU A 17 29.10 48.50 -10.71
N ILE A 18 29.03 48.72 -12.00
CA ILE A 18 28.12 47.99 -12.90
C ILE A 18 28.48 46.50 -12.95
N ILE A 19 29.77 46.15 -13.08
CA ILE A 19 30.25 44.78 -13.07
C ILE A 19 29.90 44.09 -11.73
N LEU A 20 30.11 44.77 -10.61
CA LEU A 20 29.79 44.25 -9.29
C LEU A 20 28.29 43.96 -9.14
N LEU A 21 27.43 44.88 -9.60
CA LEU A 21 25.99 44.71 -9.61
C LEU A 21 25.55 43.53 -10.47
N LEU A 22 26.15 43.30 -11.65
CA LEU A 22 25.88 42.16 -12.50
C LEU A 22 26.27 40.84 -11.83
N ILE A 23 27.41 40.79 -11.14
CA ILE A 23 27.86 39.62 -10.40
C ILE A 23 26.85 39.29 -9.29
N PHE A 24 26.38 40.27 -8.53
CA PHE A 24 25.35 40.03 -7.50
C PHE A 24 24.00 39.62 -8.08
N ALA A 25 23.59 40.17 -9.21
CA ALA A 25 22.37 39.79 -9.88
C ALA A 25 22.41 38.31 -10.36
N VAL A 26 23.54 37.87 -10.96
CA VAL A 26 23.75 36.51 -11.41
C VAL A 26 23.82 35.54 -10.21
N ALA A 27 24.56 35.89 -9.16
CA ALA A 27 24.64 35.08 -7.95
C ALA A 27 23.28 34.96 -7.26
N GLY A 28 22.50 36.03 -7.17
CA GLY A 28 21.13 36.02 -6.65
C GLY A 28 20.21 35.18 -7.48
N PHE A 29 20.31 35.24 -8.80
CA PHE A 29 19.51 34.41 -9.71
C PHE A 29 19.83 32.92 -9.56
N ILE A 30 21.11 32.56 -9.42
CA ILE A 30 21.55 31.17 -9.19
C ILE A 30 21.04 30.66 -7.83
N LEU A 31 21.14 31.48 -6.77
CA LEU A 31 20.63 31.11 -5.44
C LEU A 31 19.10 30.91 -5.42
N LEU A 32 18.37 31.82 -6.07
CA LEU A 32 16.90 31.70 -6.19
C LEU A 32 16.46 30.49 -7.02
N ASN A 33 17.22 30.16 -8.07
CA ASN A 33 16.91 29.03 -8.93
C ASN A 33 17.29 27.68 -8.29
N ASN A 34 18.37 27.65 -7.48
CA ASN A 34 18.75 26.44 -6.74
C ASN A 34 17.80 26.14 -5.57
N ASN A 35 17.10 27.14 -5.02
CA ASN A 35 16.06 26.93 -4.01
C ASN A 35 14.73 26.44 -4.61
N LYS A 36 14.55 26.50 -5.93
CA LYS A 36 13.50 25.79 -6.66
C LYS A 36 13.90 24.36 -7.02
N LYS A 37 14.61 23.63 -6.16
CA LYS A 37 14.45 22.19 -6.13
C LYS A 37 13.02 21.95 -5.65
N GLU A 38 12.09 21.97 -6.59
CA GLU A 38 10.82 21.32 -6.43
C GLU A 38 11.14 19.97 -5.79
N ASN A 39 10.66 19.77 -4.57
CA ASN A 39 10.37 18.43 -4.11
C ASN A 39 9.38 17.86 -5.13
N LYS A 40 9.86 17.35 -6.25
CA LYS A 40 9.16 16.34 -7.00
C LYS A 40 8.98 15.21 -6.01
N ILE A 41 7.84 15.26 -5.33
CA ILE A 41 7.24 14.08 -4.73
C ILE A 41 6.98 13.21 -5.95
N GLU A 42 7.99 12.41 -6.33
CA GLU A 42 7.74 11.30 -7.24
C GLU A 42 6.56 10.56 -6.62
N PRO A 43 5.47 10.37 -7.35
CA PRO A 43 4.40 9.53 -6.85
C PRO A 43 5.09 8.20 -6.57
N ARG A 44 5.38 7.91 -5.30
CA ARG A 44 5.77 6.58 -4.87
C ARG A 44 4.61 5.72 -5.33
N VAL A 45 4.81 4.99 -6.42
CA VAL A 45 3.92 3.87 -6.76
C VAL A 45 3.97 3.04 -5.49
N LYS A 46 2.92 3.14 -4.68
CA LYS A 46 2.82 2.34 -3.46
C LYS A 46 2.82 0.90 -3.95
N GLU A 47 3.92 0.20 -3.74
CA GLU A 47 3.98 -1.22 -4.06
C GLU A 47 2.85 -1.91 -3.31
N LEU A 48 2.22 -2.87 -3.97
CA LEU A 48 1.15 -3.65 -3.37
C LEU A 48 1.72 -4.40 -2.14
N PRO A 49 1.24 -4.12 -0.91
CA PRO A 49 1.83 -4.65 0.31
C PRO A 49 1.75 -6.18 0.37
N LEU A 50 0.66 -6.75 -0.16
CA LEU A 50 0.41 -8.18 -0.17
C LEU A 50 -0.45 -8.57 -1.37
N ARG A 51 -0.10 -9.66 -2.03
CA ARG A 51 -0.91 -10.25 -3.11
C ARG A 51 -1.76 -11.37 -2.54
N ILE A 52 -3.02 -11.47 -3.00
CA ILE A 52 -3.98 -12.44 -2.48
C ILE A 52 -3.62 -13.90 -2.79
N ASP A 53 -2.85 -14.15 -3.85
CA ASP A 53 -2.32 -15.48 -4.17
C ASP A 53 -1.33 -16.01 -3.09
N LYS A 54 -0.88 -15.15 -2.17
CA LYS A 54 -0.09 -15.52 -0.99
C LYS A 54 -0.94 -15.96 0.21
N ILE A 55 -2.27 -15.95 0.07
CA ILE A 55 -3.20 -16.41 1.10
C ILE A 55 -4.10 -17.50 0.51
N PRO A 56 -3.56 -18.69 0.23
CA PRO A 56 -4.39 -19.81 -0.24
C PRO A 56 -5.44 -20.16 0.80
N LEU A 57 -6.66 -20.44 0.33
CA LEU A 57 -7.78 -20.87 1.14
C LEU A 57 -8.11 -22.34 0.84
N THR A 58 -8.51 -23.08 1.86
CA THR A 58 -9.10 -24.43 1.73
C THR A 58 -10.39 -24.46 2.52
N PHE A 59 -11.47 -24.87 1.87
CA PHE A 59 -12.81 -24.93 2.45
C PHE A 59 -13.14 -26.35 2.85
N ASN A 60 -13.68 -26.52 4.07
CA ASN A 60 -14.19 -27.77 4.58
C ASN A 60 -15.59 -27.58 5.17
N ILE A 61 -16.50 -28.49 4.91
CA ILE A 61 -17.81 -28.49 5.53
C ILE A 61 -17.83 -29.62 6.57
N VAL A 62 -18.04 -29.21 7.83
CA VAL A 62 -18.06 -30.13 8.97
C VAL A 62 -19.52 -30.33 9.40
N ASN A 63 -19.94 -31.61 9.44
CA ASN A 63 -21.26 -31.99 9.89
C ASN A 63 -21.23 -32.32 11.39
N ASN A 64 -21.87 -31.46 12.20
CA ASN A 64 -22.02 -31.65 13.64
C ASN A 64 -23.44 -32.04 13.99
N GLY A 65 -23.89 -33.22 13.50
CA GLY A 65 -25.26 -33.68 13.67
C GLY A 65 -26.27 -32.97 12.76
N ALA A 66 -27.12 -32.11 13.32
CA ALA A 66 -28.15 -31.40 12.55
C ALA A 66 -27.63 -30.12 11.88
N GLU A 67 -26.43 -29.64 12.24
CA GLU A 67 -25.87 -28.40 11.75
C GLU A 67 -24.62 -28.66 10.92
N GLN A 68 -24.51 -27.91 9.83
CA GLN A 68 -23.31 -27.85 9.00
C GLN A 68 -22.56 -26.53 9.26
N THR A 69 -21.28 -26.67 9.55
CA THR A 69 -20.39 -25.49 9.75
C THR A 69 -19.35 -25.43 8.64
N LEU A 70 -18.99 -24.22 8.24
CA LEU A 70 -17.92 -23.99 7.29
C LEU A 70 -16.64 -23.66 8.03
N GLU A 71 -15.59 -24.42 7.74
CA GLU A 71 -14.22 -24.14 8.14
C GLU A 71 -13.42 -23.67 6.94
N VAL A 72 -12.71 -22.56 7.08
CA VAL A 72 -11.83 -22.02 6.03
C VAL A 72 -10.41 -21.95 6.58
N ASN A 73 -9.58 -22.89 6.17
CA ASN A 73 -8.16 -22.85 6.47
C ASN A 73 -7.46 -21.90 5.51
N TYR A 74 -6.57 -21.08 6.04
CA TYR A 74 -5.75 -20.19 5.24
C TYR A 74 -4.29 -20.20 5.73
N THR A 75 -3.36 -20.06 4.80
CA THR A 75 -1.93 -20.01 5.08
C THR A 75 -1.38 -18.64 4.67
N ASN A 76 -0.58 -18.03 5.52
CA ASN A 76 0.10 -16.79 5.20
C ASN A 76 1.44 -17.08 4.50
N ASN A 77 1.45 -17.14 3.17
CA ASN A 77 2.65 -17.30 2.35
C ASN A 77 3.28 -15.95 1.96
N SER A 78 2.89 -14.86 2.61
CA SER A 78 3.49 -13.53 2.41
C SER A 78 4.73 -13.34 3.29
N LYS A 79 5.33 -12.14 3.20
CA LYS A 79 6.42 -11.71 4.08
C LYS A 79 5.93 -10.89 5.26
N GLU A 80 4.67 -10.51 5.26
CA GLU A 80 4.04 -9.64 6.26
C GLU A 80 3.24 -10.46 7.27
N THR A 81 3.23 -10.03 8.53
CA THR A 81 2.34 -10.61 9.54
C THR A 81 0.92 -10.08 9.34
N ILE A 82 -0.04 -10.98 9.16
CA ILE A 82 -1.47 -10.64 9.09
C ILE A 82 -1.99 -10.55 10.52
N THR A 83 -2.59 -9.42 10.90
CA THR A 83 -3.20 -9.22 12.24
C THR A 83 -4.71 -9.40 12.23
N ARG A 84 -5.33 -9.34 11.06
CA ARG A 84 -6.75 -9.62 10.84
C ARG A 84 -6.97 -10.10 9.43
N LEU A 85 -7.75 -11.14 9.27
CA LEU A 85 -8.33 -11.56 8.00
C LEU A 85 -9.84 -11.60 8.13
N THR A 86 -10.53 -10.96 7.19
CA THR A 86 -11.99 -11.06 7.05
C THR A 86 -12.31 -11.45 5.61
N LEU A 87 -13.19 -12.42 5.44
CA LEU A 87 -13.69 -12.88 4.15
C LEU A 87 -15.18 -12.58 4.06
N ASP A 88 -15.61 -11.91 3.00
CA ASP A 88 -17.01 -11.86 2.61
C ASP A 88 -17.24 -13.01 1.60
N ILE A 89 -18.12 -13.92 1.93
CA ILE A 89 -18.37 -15.15 1.18
C ILE A 89 -19.84 -15.23 0.80
N GLN A 90 -20.13 -15.56 -0.45
CA GLN A 90 -21.46 -15.89 -0.92
C GLN A 90 -21.67 -17.41 -0.93
N LEU A 91 -22.79 -17.87 -0.35
CA LEU A 91 -23.30 -19.21 -0.50
C LEU A 91 -24.23 -19.21 -1.72
N LYS A 92 -23.79 -19.83 -2.84
CA LYS A 92 -24.47 -19.72 -4.14
C LYS A 92 -25.85 -20.39 -4.15
N ASP A 93 -25.99 -21.44 -3.38
CA ASP A 93 -27.24 -22.22 -3.27
C ASP A 93 -28.38 -21.44 -2.61
N THR A 94 -28.06 -20.62 -1.61
CA THR A 94 -29.02 -19.80 -0.88
C THR A 94 -28.95 -18.29 -1.26
N GLN A 95 -27.95 -17.88 -2.05
CA GLN A 95 -27.63 -16.49 -2.39
C GLN A 95 -27.33 -15.62 -1.15
N GLU A 96 -27.03 -16.24 -0.03
CA GLU A 96 -26.71 -15.57 1.21
C GLU A 96 -25.25 -15.16 1.26
N THR A 97 -24.97 -13.95 1.80
CA THR A 97 -23.60 -13.52 2.06
C THR A 97 -23.31 -13.62 3.55
N ILE A 98 -22.24 -14.29 3.88
CA ILE A 98 -21.71 -14.45 5.24
C ILE A 98 -20.33 -13.80 5.36
N GLN A 99 -19.98 -13.37 6.58
CA GLN A 99 -18.67 -12.82 6.86
C GLN A 99 -17.96 -13.68 7.91
N LEU A 100 -16.73 -14.10 7.59
CA LEU A 100 -15.83 -14.79 8.50
C LEU A 100 -14.69 -13.86 8.87
N SER A 101 -14.32 -13.81 10.14
CA SER A 101 -13.24 -12.96 10.60
C SER A 101 -12.40 -13.63 11.69
N SER A 102 -11.08 -13.45 11.59
CA SER A 102 -10.13 -13.76 12.67
C SER A 102 -9.30 -12.52 12.99
N ASN A 103 -9.08 -12.29 14.27
CA ASN A 103 -8.16 -11.28 14.80
C ASN A 103 -6.85 -11.93 15.29
N GLU A 104 -6.61 -13.18 14.92
CA GLU A 104 -5.37 -13.87 15.25
C GLU A 104 -4.23 -13.34 14.40
N ALA A 105 -3.10 -13.06 15.04
CA ALA A 105 -1.88 -12.63 14.32
C ALA A 105 -1.20 -13.86 13.71
N ILE A 106 -1.16 -13.93 12.38
CA ILE A 106 -0.59 -15.04 11.62
C ILE A 106 0.70 -14.60 10.97
N GLN A 107 1.80 -15.17 11.43
CA GLN A 107 3.13 -14.91 10.89
C GLN A 107 3.34 -15.57 9.52
N PRO A 108 4.34 -15.12 8.74
CA PRO A 108 4.74 -15.79 7.52
C PRO A 108 4.94 -17.30 7.70
N GLY A 109 4.31 -18.09 6.83
CA GLY A 109 4.36 -19.56 6.85
C GLY A 109 3.38 -20.23 7.82
N GLN A 110 2.65 -19.50 8.66
CA GLN A 110 1.66 -20.06 9.56
C GLN A 110 0.30 -20.23 8.89
N THR A 111 -0.46 -21.22 9.39
CA THR A 111 -1.83 -21.51 8.99
C THR A 111 -2.78 -21.27 10.15
N SER A 112 -3.98 -20.74 9.88
CA SER A 112 -5.07 -20.60 10.83
C SER A 112 -6.41 -20.97 10.18
N THR A 113 -7.48 -21.02 10.99
CA THR A 113 -8.82 -21.41 10.55
C THR A 113 -9.84 -20.36 10.91
N LEU A 114 -10.70 -20.00 9.95
CA LEU A 114 -11.91 -19.22 10.16
C LEU A 114 -13.09 -20.18 10.26
N TYR A 115 -14.03 -19.87 11.12
CA TYR A 115 -15.22 -20.66 11.35
C TYR A 115 -16.48 -19.86 11.04
N ALA A 116 -17.41 -20.46 10.33
CA ALA A 116 -18.77 -19.95 10.18
C ALA A 116 -19.77 -20.97 10.71
N ALA A 117 -20.75 -20.48 11.46
CA ALA A 117 -21.86 -21.29 11.96
C ALA A 117 -22.80 -21.79 10.83
N LYS A 118 -22.55 -21.37 9.58
CA LYS A 118 -23.37 -21.67 8.43
C LYS A 118 -22.52 -22.13 7.27
N ALA A 119 -22.94 -23.21 6.62
CA ALA A 119 -22.33 -23.73 5.41
C ALA A 119 -23.40 -23.76 4.28
N PRO A 120 -23.00 -24.00 3.00
CA PRO A 120 -23.97 -24.27 1.94
C PRO A 120 -24.93 -25.38 2.32
N ALA A 121 -26.23 -25.18 2.09
CA ALA A 121 -27.26 -26.20 2.38
C ALA A 121 -27.07 -27.46 1.52
N SER A 122 -26.43 -27.30 0.35
CA SER A 122 -26.04 -28.42 -0.53
C SER A 122 -24.97 -29.32 0.08
N GLY A 123 -24.21 -28.83 1.07
CA GLY A 123 -23.02 -29.50 1.60
C GLY A 123 -21.85 -29.56 0.61
N ASN A 124 -21.89 -28.76 -0.47
CA ASN A 124 -20.85 -28.74 -1.50
C ASN A 124 -19.99 -27.47 -1.40
N VAL A 125 -18.68 -27.64 -1.31
CA VAL A 125 -17.72 -26.52 -1.29
C VAL A 125 -17.71 -25.73 -2.61
N ASP A 126 -18.16 -26.31 -3.72
CA ASP A 126 -18.26 -25.60 -5.01
C ASP A 126 -19.34 -24.51 -5.01
N ASP A 127 -20.25 -24.54 -4.03
CA ASP A 127 -21.25 -23.50 -3.81
C ASP A 127 -20.75 -22.34 -2.96
N ILE A 128 -19.44 -22.28 -2.69
CA ILE A 128 -18.79 -21.21 -1.96
C ILE A 128 -18.07 -20.26 -2.94
N GLU A 129 -18.35 -18.98 -2.85
CA GLU A 129 -17.65 -17.93 -3.61
C GLU A 129 -17.12 -16.87 -2.67
N VAL A 130 -15.81 -16.62 -2.69
CA VAL A 130 -15.23 -15.51 -1.95
C VAL A 130 -15.43 -14.23 -2.76
N LEU A 131 -16.17 -13.27 -2.21
CA LEU A 131 -16.45 -12.00 -2.84
C LEU A 131 -15.34 -10.98 -2.55
N LYS A 132 -14.87 -10.95 -1.29
CA LYS A 132 -13.92 -9.95 -0.85
C LYS A 132 -13.00 -10.49 0.25
N TYR A 133 -11.74 -10.06 0.19
CA TYR A 133 -10.77 -10.18 1.27
C TYR A 133 -10.56 -8.81 1.89
N LYS A 134 -10.53 -8.74 3.22
CA LYS A 134 -10.16 -7.55 4.01
C LYS A 134 -9.05 -7.97 4.96
N ILE A 135 -7.90 -7.32 4.86
CA ILE A 135 -6.67 -7.76 5.55
C ILE A 135 -6.05 -6.57 6.25
N SER A 136 -5.72 -6.76 7.54
CA SER A 136 -4.88 -5.82 8.27
C SER A 136 -3.50 -6.46 8.48
N LEU A 137 -2.45 -5.68 8.25
CA LEU A 137 -1.07 -6.10 8.44
C LEU A 137 -0.48 -5.49 9.72
N LEU A 138 0.54 -6.12 10.27
CA LEU A 138 1.25 -5.61 11.46
C LEU A 138 1.92 -4.25 11.18
N SER A 139 2.27 -3.95 9.94
CA SER A 139 2.77 -2.65 9.47
C SER A 139 1.74 -1.51 9.59
N GLY A 140 0.49 -1.80 9.98
CA GLY A 140 -0.60 -0.84 10.05
C GLY A 140 -1.37 -0.66 8.74
N VAL A 141 -0.95 -1.31 7.67
CA VAL A 141 -1.64 -1.26 6.38
C VAL A 141 -2.94 -2.04 6.45
N TYR A 142 -4.01 -1.43 5.96
CA TYR A 142 -5.28 -2.09 5.68
C TYR A 142 -5.44 -2.25 4.17
N MET A 143 -5.87 -3.42 3.73
CA MET A 143 -6.13 -3.69 2.32
C MET A 143 -7.42 -4.47 2.10
N GLU A 144 -8.05 -4.21 0.97
CA GLU A 144 -9.18 -4.95 0.45
C GLU A 144 -8.86 -5.48 -0.95
N TYR A 145 -9.35 -6.66 -1.26
CA TYR A 145 -9.33 -7.23 -2.60
C TYR A 145 -10.74 -7.68 -2.98
N ASP A 146 -11.27 -7.12 -4.05
CA ASP A 146 -12.54 -7.52 -4.66
C ASP A 146 -12.25 -8.57 -5.73
N THR A 147 -12.81 -9.79 -5.56
CA THR A 147 -12.53 -10.92 -6.45
C THR A 147 -13.21 -10.80 -7.80
N LYS A 148 -14.39 -10.14 -7.87
CA LYS A 148 -15.14 -9.90 -9.11
C LYS A 148 -14.49 -8.83 -9.97
N LEU A 149 -14.08 -7.71 -9.33
CA LEU A 149 -13.41 -6.60 -10.01
C LEU A 149 -11.92 -6.86 -10.23
N LYS A 150 -11.32 -7.85 -9.53
CA LYS A 150 -9.88 -8.12 -9.48
C LYS A 150 -9.07 -6.89 -9.08
N GLN A 151 -9.60 -6.10 -8.14
CA GLN A 151 -9.06 -4.81 -7.76
C GLN A 151 -8.62 -4.80 -6.30
N TYR A 152 -7.45 -4.21 -6.06
CA TYR A 152 -6.90 -3.93 -4.73
C TYR A 152 -7.14 -2.47 -4.35
N ASN A 153 -7.53 -2.24 -3.08
CA ASN A 153 -7.53 -0.94 -2.42
C ASN A 153 -6.74 -1.09 -1.12
N TRP A 154 -5.84 -0.14 -0.81
CA TRP A 154 -5.08 -0.16 0.44
C TRP A 154 -4.71 1.25 0.91
N SER A 155 -4.52 1.40 2.23
CA SER A 155 -4.19 2.65 2.90
C SER A 155 -3.13 2.43 3.99
#